data_59db868419434e2de3037215efb272ca
#
_entry.id   59db868419434e2de3037215efb272ca
#
_cell.length_a   1.000
_cell.length_b   1.000
_cell.length_c   1.000
_cell.angle_alpha   90.00
_cell.angle_beta   90.00
_cell.angle_gamma   90.00
#
_symmetry.space_group_name_H-M   'P 1'
#
loop_
_entity.id
_entity.type
_entity.pdbx_description
1 polymer ?
#
loop_
_entity_poly.entity_id
_entity_poly.type
_entity_poly.pdbx_seq_one_letter_code
_entity_poly.pdbx_strand_id
1 'polypeptide(L)'
;MPHKTSKMIFAALAMLMLATRLAAADARLLGRWRVTVIHGAAHFDPAKTLVEFAANGRFASTIGCNRIFGAPTLKDGAISFGGMGVTRRACPGPLAGTETAYLAALEATRTYSLTGSNLALFGEGGDRLVTLTRTK
;
A
#
# COMPACT_ATOMS: atom_id res chain seq x y z
N MET A 1 47.72 12.68 22.91
CA MET A 1 46.54 12.10 23.53
C MET A 1 45.23 12.43 22.77
N PRO A 2 45.01 12.00 21.62
CA PRO A 2 43.73 12.27 21.01
C PRO A 2 43.21 11.10 20.21
N HIS A 3 42.56 10.10 20.81
CA HIS A 3 41.98 9.02 20.03
C HIS A 3 40.57 8.60 20.47
N LYS A 4 39.85 9.46 21.22
CA LYS A 4 38.45 9.15 21.62
C LYS A 4 37.36 9.73 20.70
N THR A 5 37.71 10.65 19.82
CA THR A 5 36.70 11.32 18.95
C THR A 5 36.36 10.56 17.66
N SER A 6 37.24 9.68 17.19
CA SER A 6 37.07 8.98 15.92
C SER A 6 35.95 7.90 15.95
N LYS A 7 35.77 7.23 17.08
CA LYS A 7 34.77 6.14 17.19
C LYS A 7 33.32 6.62 17.22
N MET A 8 33.08 7.84 17.76
CA MET A 8 31.71 8.39 17.81
C MET A 8 31.21 8.88 16.45
N ILE A 9 32.10 9.37 15.59
CA ILE A 9 31.71 9.87 14.26
C ILE A 9 31.31 8.72 13.35
N PHE A 10 31.96 7.56 13.43
CA PHE A 10 31.61 6.38 12.64
C PHE A 10 30.25 5.77 13.04
N ALA A 11 29.91 5.78 14.32
CA ALA A 11 28.61 5.26 14.79
C ALA A 11 27.43 6.16 14.34
N ALA A 12 27.61 7.48 14.36
CA ALA A 12 26.60 8.43 13.90
C ALA A 12 26.36 8.34 12.38
N LEU A 13 27.41 8.14 11.58
CA LEU A 13 27.29 7.97 10.14
C LEU A 13 26.59 6.66 9.77
N ALA A 14 26.85 5.57 10.49
CA ALA A 14 26.19 4.29 10.26
C ALA A 14 24.69 4.34 10.57
N MET A 15 24.29 5.08 11.61
CA MET A 15 22.89 5.27 11.97
C MET A 15 22.13 6.11 10.93
N LEU A 16 22.75 7.11 10.36
CA LEU A 16 22.15 7.96 9.32
C LEU A 16 21.93 7.18 8.02
N MET A 17 22.86 6.30 7.66
CA MET A 17 22.72 5.43 6.48
C MET A 17 21.60 4.41 6.60
N LEU A 18 21.31 3.92 7.81
CA LEU A 18 20.22 2.98 8.06
C LEU A 18 18.84 3.67 7.90
N ALA A 19 18.71 4.91 8.40
CA ALA A 19 17.48 5.69 8.27
C ALA A 19 17.13 6.00 6.80
N THR A 20 18.12 6.29 5.96
CA THR A 20 17.91 6.57 4.54
C THR A 20 17.49 5.32 3.76
N ARG A 21 17.92 4.13 4.15
CA ARG A 21 17.49 2.87 3.52
C ARG A 21 16.03 2.51 3.83
N LEU A 22 15.55 2.78 5.04
CA LEU A 22 14.14 2.56 5.42
C LEU A 22 13.20 3.47 4.63
N ALA A 23 13.52 4.77 4.50
CA ALA A 23 12.74 5.71 3.71
C ALA A 23 12.68 5.32 2.22
N ALA A 24 13.78 4.79 1.64
CA ALA A 24 13.84 4.38 0.24
C ALA A 24 12.99 3.12 -0.05
N ALA A 25 12.78 2.21 0.91
CA ALA A 25 11.95 1.02 0.74
C ALA A 25 10.47 1.37 0.55
N ASP A 26 9.95 2.34 1.29
CA ASP A 26 8.56 2.80 1.21
C ASP A 26 8.30 3.63 -0.05
N ALA A 27 9.29 4.36 -0.54
CA ALA A 27 9.19 5.18 -1.76
C ALA A 27 8.84 4.36 -3.02
N ARG A 28 9.13 3.07 -3.06
CA ARG A 28 8.78 2.20 -4.20
C ARG A 28 7.29 1.97 -4.36
N LEU A 29 6.49 2.19 -3.32
CA LEU A 29 5.03 2.12 -3.37
C LEU A 29 4.41 3.37 -3.97
N LEU A 30 5.10 4.51 -3.92
CA LEU A 30 4.58 5.80 -4.36
C LEU A 30 4.17 5.77 -5.84
N GLY A 31 3.06 6.44 -6.13
CA GLY A 31 2.53 6.58 -7.46
C GLY A 31 1.18 5.90 -7.64
N ARG A 32 0.85 5.60 -8.88
CA ARG A 32 -0.46 5.11 -9.28
C ARG A 32 -0.41 3.65 -9.68
N TRP A 33 -1.45 2.92 -9.27
CA TRP A 33 -1.63 1.51 -9.51
C TRP A 33 -3.04 1.23 -10.00
N ARG A 34 -3.18 0.12 -10.68
CA ARG A 34 -4.47 -0.43 -11.11
C ARG A 34 -4.70 -1.75 -10.40
N VAL A 35 -5.90 -1.96 -9.87
CA VAL A 35 -6.28 -3.25 -9.29
C VAL A 35 -6.54 -4.22 -10.42
N THR A 36 -5.88 -5.36 -10.41
CA THR A 36 -6.03 -6.41 -11.42
C THR A 36 -6.75 -7.64 -10.90
N VAL A 37 -6.60 -7.95 -9.62
CA VAL A 37 -7.28 -9.06 -8.96
C VAL A 37 -7.69 -8.65 -7.55
N ILE A 38 -8.92 -8.96 -7.19
CA ILE A 38 -9.43 -8.99 -5.81
C ILE A 38 -9.82 -10.43 -5.55
N HIS A 39 -9.12 -11.11 -4.65
CA HIS A 39 -9.40 -12.51 -4.37
C HIS A 39 -10.80 -12.67 -3.78
N GLY A 40 -11.58 -13.59 -4.33
CA GLY A 40 -12.97 -13.82 -3.94
C GLY A 40 -13.98 -12.86 -4.57
N ALA A 41 -13.57 -11.96 -5.46
CA ALA A 41 -14.46 -11.04 -6.15
C ALA A 41 -14.08 -10.88 -7.63
N ALA A 42 -15.06 -10.92 -8.53
CA ALA A 42 -14.82 -10.92 -9.97
C ALA A 42 -15.52 -9.79 -10.74
N HIS A 43 -16.47 -9.10 -10.12
CA HIS A 43 -17.34 -8.15 -10.80
C HIS A 43 -16.82 -6.71 -10.72
N PHE A 44 -15.71 -6.44 -11.39
CA PHE A 44 -15.18 -5.10 -11.58
C PHE A 44 -14.38 -5.02 -12.89
N ASP A 45 -14.18 -3.80 -13.37
CA ASP A 45 -13.37 -3.52 -14.55
C ASP A 45 -12.01 -2.94 -14.08
N PRO A 46 -10.90 -3.65 -14.27
CA PRO A 46 -9.57 -3.16 -13.90
C PRO A 46 -9.26 -1.78 -14.50
N ALA A 47 -9.76 -1.47 -15.69
CA ALA A 47 -9.54 -0.19 -16.36
C ALA A 47 -10.17 1.00 -15.62
N LYS A 48 -11.19 0.75 -14.80
CA LYS A 48 -11.87 1.77 -13.99
C LYS A 48 -11.33 1.88 -12.57
N THR A 49 -10.31 1.10 -12.24
CA THR A 49 -9.70 1.13 -10.92
C THR A 49 -8.57 2.15 -10.86
N LEU A 50 -8.36 2.71 -9.71
CA LEU A 50 -7.21 3.54 -9.39
C LEU A 50 -6.82 3.33 -7.95
N VAL A 51 -5.53 3.19 -7.72
CA VAL A 51 -4.93 3.23 -6.38
C VAL A 51 -3.78 4.23 -6.44
N GLU A 52 -3.72 5.14 -5.48
CA GLU A 52 -2.65 6.11 -5.38
C GLU A 52 -2.06 6.10 -3.98
N PHE A 53 -0.74 5.93 -3.91
CA PHE A 53 0.06 6.19 -2.72
C PHE A 53 0.81 7.49 -2.94
N ALA A 54 0.42 8.52 -2.22
CA ALA A 54 1.00 9.85 -2.36
C ALA A 54 2.23 10.04 -1.47
N ALA A 55 3.12 10.93 -1.86
CA ALA A 55 4.36 11.22 -1.13
C ALA A 55 4.11 11.77 0.29
N ASN A 56 2.94 12.36 0.54
CA ASN A 56 2.54 12.85 1.87
C ASN A 56 2.00 11.74 2.80
N GLY A 57 2.08 10.45 2.40
CA GLY A 57 1.58 9.32 3.16
C GLY A 57 0.09 9.03 2.98
N ARG A 58 -0.61 9.78 2.14
CA ARG A 58 -2.03 9.57 1.87
C ARG A 58 -2.26 8.46 0.86
N PHE A 59 -3.37 7.78 1.02
CA PHE A 59 -3.87 6.74 0.14
C PHE A 59 -5.25 7.13 -0.39
N ALA A 60 -5.47 6.88 -1.66
CA ALA A 60 -6.76 7.00 -2.29
C ALA A 60 -6.99 5.84 -3.25
N SER A 61 -8.20 5.33 -3.32
CA SER A 61 -8.55 4.22 -4.21
C SER A 61 -9.99 4.26 -4.65
N THR A 62 -10.25 3.67 -5.80
CA THR A 62 -11.59 3.34 -6.29
C THR A 62 -11.53 2.07 -7.14
N ILE A 63 -12.60 1.31 -7.15
CA ILE A 63 -12.79 0.19 -8.10
C ILE A 63 -13.93 0.47 -9.08
N GLY A 64 -14.34 1.74 -9.18
CA GLY A 64 -15.31 2.18 -10.19
C GLY A 64 -16.58 2.84 -9.66
N CYS A 65 -16.78 2.92 -8.33
CA CYS A 65 -17.93 3.59 -7.75
C CYS A 65 -17.52 4.52 -6.59
N ASN A 66 -17.37 4.02 -5.38
CA ASN A 66 -16.98 4.84 -4.24
C ASN A 66 -15.47 5.08 -4.21
N ARG A 67 -15.09 6.13 -3.49
CA ARG A 67 -13.69 6.43 -3.16
C ARG A 67 -13.39 5.97 -1.75
N ILE A 68 -12.24 5.33 -1.61
CA ILE A 68 -11.65 4.93 -0.34
C ILE A 68 -10.42 5.80 -0.14
N PHE A 69 -10.22 6.33 1.06
CA PHE A 69 -9.10 7.22 1.36
C PHE A 69 -8.62 7.05 2.79
N GLY A 70 -7.35 7.32 3.02
CA GLY A 70 -6.74 7.21 4.34
C GLY A 70 -5.25 7.47 4.31
N ALA A 71 -4.58 7.06 5.37
CA ALA A 71 -3.14 7.13 5.50
C ALA A 71 -2.62 5.80 6.07
N PRO A 72 -2.25 4.84 5.22
CA PRO A 72 -1.74 3.56 5.68
C PRO A 72 -0.42 3.72 6.43
N THR A 73 -0.18 2.85 7.39
CA THR A 73 1.10 2.71 8.06
C THR A 73 1.98 1.75 7.29
N LEU A 74 3.19 2.17 6.95
CA LEU A 74 4.18 1.40 6.19
C LEU A 74 5.44 1.22 7.01
N LYS A 75 5.92 -0.03 7.16
CA LYS A 75 7.16 -0.34 7.85
C LYS A 75 7.72 -1.69 7.40
N ASP A 76 8.89 -1.70 6.77
CA ASP A 76 9.66 -2.92 6.46
C ASP A 76 8.84 -4.05 5.79
N GLY A 77 8.08 -3.73 4.74
CA GLY A 77 7.22 -4.70 4.06
C GLY A 77 5.87 -4.94 4.74
N ALA A 78 5.64 -4.37 5.91
CA ALA A 78 4.33 -4.35 6.56
C ALA A 78 3.52 -3.13 6.10
N ILE A 79 2.23 -3.32 5.94
CA ILE A 79 1.28 -2.27 5.59
C ILE A 79 -0.04 -2.49 6.34
N SER A 80 -0.61 -1.43 6.87
CA SER A 80 -1.90 -1.44 7.54
C SER A 80 -2.76 -0.28 7.07
N PHE A 81 -4.00 -0.59 6.66
CA PHE A 81 -4.98 0.38 6.17
C PHE A 81 -6.03 0.72 7.25
N GLY A 82 -5.64 0.90 8.49
CA GLY A 82 -6.59 1.27 9.54
C GLY A 82 -7.19 2.67 9.33
N GLY A 83 -8.46 2.85 9.75
CA GLY A 83 -9.11 4.15 9.78
C GLY A 83 -9.41 4.76 8.42
N MET A 84 -9.75 3.95 7.43
CA MET A 84 -10.14 4.43 6.09
C MET A 84 -11.52 5.08 6.07
N GLY A 85 -11.64 6.18 5.33
CA GLY A 85 -12.91 6.78 4.94
C GLY A 85 -13.40 6.20 3.62
N VAL A 86 -14.72 6.14 3.44
CA VAL A 86 -15.36 5.66 2.21
C VAL A 86 -16.54 6.56 1.89
N THR A 87 -16.67 7.00 0.64
CA THR A 87 -17.88 7.66 0.17
C THR A 87 -19.03 6.66 0.08
N ARG A 88 -20.28 7.13 0.14
CA ARG A 88 -21.46 6.26 0.20
C ARG A 88 -22.42 6.53 -0.96
N ARG A 89 -21.94 6.34 -2.17
CA ARG A 89 -22.75 6.33 -3.37
C ARG A 89 -23.50 5.00 -3.49
N ALA A 90 -24.71 5.02 -4.01
CA ALA A 90 -25.35 3.79 -4.45
C ALA A 90 -24.63 3.25 -5.70
N CYS A 91 -24.12 2.03 -5.62
CA CYS A 91 -23.39 1.37 -6.70
C CYS A 91 -24.29 0.30 -7.35
N PRO A 92 -24.09 -0.04 -8.66
CA PRO A 92 -24.73 -1.20 -9.27
C PRO A 92 -24.49 -2.47 -8.44
N GLY A 93 -25.50 -3.34 -8.33
CA GLY A 93 -25.51 -4.47 -7.40
C GLY A 93 -24.24 -5.34 -7.39
N PRO A 94 -23.74 -5.85 -8.53
CA PRO A 94 -22.51 -6.65 -8.56
C PRO A 94 -21.26 -5.88 -8.10
N LEU A 95 -21.15 -4.60 -8.46
CA LEU A 95 -20.05 -3.76 -8.07
C LEU A 95 -20.10 -3.40 -6.58
N ALA A 96 -21.29 -3.21 -6.01
CA ALA A 96 -21.44 -2.95 -4.58
C ALA A 96 -20.87 -4.10 -3.72
N GLY A 97 -21.16 -5.34 -4.10
CA GLY A 97 -20.61 -6.52 -3.43
C GLY A 97 -19.09 -6.62 -3.56
N THR A 98 -18.56 -6.33 -4.74
CA THR A 98 -17.11 -6.30 -4.98
C THR A 98 -16.41 -5.21 -4.18
N GLU A 99 -17.01 -4.03 -4.07
CA GLU A 99 -16.47 -2.92 -3.28
C GLU A 99 -16.40 -3.27 -1.79
N THR A 100 -17.44 -3.93 -1.25
CA THR A 100 -17.43 -4.43 0.12
C THR A 100 -16.30 -5.46 0.32
N ALA A 101 -16.11 -6.39 -0.60
CA ALA A 101 -15.03 -7.36 -0.55
C ALA A 101 -13.65 -6.70 -0.66
N TYR A 102 -13.50 -5.70 -1.52
CA TYR A 102 -12.26 -4.95 -1.66
C TYR A 102 -11.90 -4.17 -0.40
N LEU A 103 -12.86 -3.49 0.21
CA LEU A 103 -12.65 -2.78 1.46
C LEU A 103 -12.22 -3.74 2.58
N ALA A 104 -12.88 -4.89 2.69
CA ALA A 104 -12.52 -5.93 3.64
C ALA A 104 -11.10 -6.47 3.38
N ALA A 105 -10.71 -6.64 2.13
CA ALA A 105 -9.37 -7.07 1.75
C ALA A 105 -8.30 -6.04 2.15
N LEU A 106 -8.55 -4.75 1.95
CA LEU A 106 -7.65 -3.69 2.41
C LEU A 106 -7.52 -3.70 3.94
N GLU A 107 -8.61 -3.80 4.67
CA GLU A 107 -8.61 -3.87 6.13
C GLU A 107 -7.87 -5.09 6.67
N ALA A 108 -7.94 -6.22 5.98
CA ALA A 108 -7.26 -7.47 6.33
C ALA A 108 -5.79 -7.50 5.94
N THR A 109 -5.33 -6.57 5.10
CA THR A 109 -3.95 -6.53 4.62
C THR A 109 -2.97 -6.23 5.75
N ARG A 110 -1.87 -6.99 5.80
CA ARG A 110 -0.80 -6.84 6.80
C ARG A 110 0.59 -6.70 6.17
N THR A 111 0.80 -7.30 5.02
CA THR A 111 2.09 -7.25 4.32
C THR A 111 1.90 -7.00 2.83
N TYR A 112 2.97 -6.59 2.17
CA TYR A 112 2.99 -6.42 0.72
C TYR A 112 4.29 -6.96 0.13
N SER A 113 4.27 -7.26 -1.16
CA SER A 113 5.47 -7.53 -1.93
C SER A 113 5.45 -6.77 -3.25
N LEU A 114 6.61 -6.30 -3.66
CA LEU A 114 6.84 -5.62 -4.94
C LEU A 114 7.75 -6.48 -5.79
N THR A 115 7.31 -6.80 -7.01
CA THR A 115 8.11 -7.50 -8.00
C THR A 115 7.95 -6.79 -9.34
N GLY A 116 8.94 -5.98 -9.73
CA GLY A 116 8.86 -5.14 -10.92
C GLY A 116 7.68 -4.15 -10.82
N SER A 117 6.75 -4.24 -11.76
CA SER A 117 5.54 -3.41 -11.82
C SER A 117 4.35 -3.98 -11.07
N ASN A 118 4.52 -5.09 -10.36
CA ASN A 118 3.45 -5.79 -9.66
C ASN A 118 3.55 -5.61 -8.15
N LEU A 119 2.42 -5.30 -7.55
CA LEU A 119 2.24 -5.18 -6.11
C LEU A 119 1.23 -6.23 -5.66
N ALA A 120 1.56 -7.01 -4.66
CA ALA A 120 0.64 -7.94 -4.02
C ALA A 120 0.45 -7.56 -2.56
N LEU A 121 -0.81 -7.58 -2.10
CA LEU A 121 -1.20 -7.37 -0.71
C LEU A 121 -1.62 -8.69 -0.10
N PHE A 122 -1.13 -8.97 1.11
CA PHE A 122 -1.34 -10.23 1.81
C PHE A 122 -1.96 -10.00 3.18
N GLY A 123 -2.81 -10.93 3.60
CA GLY A 123 -3.36 -10.99 4.95
C GLY A 123 -2.36 -11.58 5.96
N GLU A 124 -2.78 -11.68 7.21
CA GLU A 124 -1.97 -12.18 8.33
C GLU A 124 -1.44 -13.59 8.10
N GLY A 125 -2.24 -14.47 7.50
CA GLY A 125 -1.86 -15.86 7.19
C GLY A 125 -1.02 -16.01 5.91
N GLY A 126 -0.67 -14.92 5.23
CA GLY A 126 0.05 -14.96 3.97
C GLY A 126 -0.85 -15.15 2.74
N ASP A 127 -2.16 -15.13 2.89
CA ASP A 127 -3.11 -15.20 1.78
C ASP A 127 -3.01 -13.96 0.92
N ARG A 128 -2.92 -14.14 -0.40
CA ARG A 128 -2.94 -13.02 -1.34
C ARG A 128 -4.35 -12.47 -1.44
N LEU A 129 -4.53 -11.21 -1.09
CA LEU A 129 -5.84 -10.55 -1.05
C LEU A 129 -6.11 -9.68 -2.27
N VAL A 130 -5.12 -8.90 -2.71
CA VAL A 130 -5.23 -7.98 -3.84
C VAL A 130 -3.94 -8.01 -4.65
N THR A 131 -4.07 -7.97 -5.97
CA THR A 131 -2.95 -7.78 -6.89
C THR A 131 -3.15 -6.49 -7.67
N LEU A 132 -2.08 -5.72 -7.80
CA LEU A 132 -2.08 -4.44 -8.48
C LEU A 132 -0.92 -4.37 -9.47
N THR A 133 -1.09 -3.56 -10.50
CA THR A 133 -0.05 -3.29 -11.49
C THR A 133 0.16 -1.79 -11.59
N ARG A 134 1.41 -1.35 -11.66
CA ARG A 134 1.76 0.06 -11.81
C ARG A 134 1.20 0.61 -13.11
N THR A 135 0.56 1.76 -13.04
CA THR A 135 0.17 2.50 -14.25
C THR A 135 1.32 3.38 -14.74
N LYS A 136 1.38 3.56 -16.04
CA LYS A 136 2.33 4.49 -16.66
C LYS A 136 1.87 5.93 -16.51
#